data_4d5df622cc3811dfabdfed9a588791fc
#
_entry.id   4d5df622cc3811dfabdfed9a588791fc
#
_cell.length_a   1.000
_cell.length_b   1.000
_cell.length_c   1.000
_cell.angle_alpha   90.00
_cell.angle_beta   90.00
_cell.angle_gamma   90.00
#
_symmetry.space_group_name_H-M   'P 1'
#
loop_
_entity.id
_entity.type
_entity.pdbx_description
1 polymer ?
#
loop_
_entity_poly.entity_id
_entity_poly.type
_entity_poly.pdbx_seq_one_letter_code
_entity_poly.pdbx_strand_id
1 'polypeptide(L)'
;MYFVFSVLITVTLLISAPAYAKPLTFSVEQVFVDEDNHDLRRVGELEFISGISVTSDNKRFGGLSDLHVNPDGQMIAITDKGNRLAAQLVFDRHGSLVGLTNGDITKLQTPKGKKLKGKKKSDAEGLTRTKDGWFVSFEHKQRIWFFPGTDPAVVAATKISPPKGLKDMPANGGLESLVELVDGRLLTFSEDLENAPSQTQGWLRTGKAWENIYLSRS
;
A
#
# COMPACT_ATOMS: atom_id res chain seq x y z
N MET A 1 -73.83 -0.92 -15.31
CA MET A 1 -72.74 -0.14 -15.96
C MET A 1 -71.69 0.12 -14.92
N TYR A 2 -70.65 -0.76 -14.89
CA TYR A 2 -69.57 -0.69 -13.89
C TYR A 2 -68.38 0.04 -14.53
N PHE A 3 -67.96 1.14 -13.93
CA PHE A 3 -66.75 1.86 -14.31
C PHE A 3 -65.54 1.25 -13.55
N VAL A 4 -64.58 0.69 -14.27
CA VAL A 4 -63.31 0.26 -13.72
C VAL A 4 -62.30 1.40 -13.85
N PHE A 5 -61.86 1.95 -12.73
CA PHE A 5 -60.75 2.92 -12.71
C PHE A 5 -59.41 2.15 -12.63
N SER A 6 -58.64 2.20 -13.70
CA SER A 6 -57.24 1.73 -13.67
C SER A 6 -56.33 2.83 -13.12
N VAL A 7 -55.73 2.59 -11.99
CA VAL A 7 -54.68 3.44 -11.42
C VAL A 7 -53.34 2.98 -11.96
N LEU A 8 -52.73 3.84 -12.79
CA LEU A 8 -51.35 3.62 -13.30
C LEU A 8 -50.36 4.12 -12.26
N ILE A 9 -49.63 3.20 -11.56
CA ILE A 9 -48.57 3.55 -10.64
C ILE A 9 -47.27 3.64 -11.44
N THR A 10 -46.78 4.85 -11.66
CA THR A 10 -45.47 5.10 -12.29
C THR A 10 -44.41 5.01 -11.19
N VAL A 11 -43.64 3.92 -11.17
CA VAL A 11 -42.46 3.78 -10.29
C VAL A 11 -41.27 4.49 -10.95
N THR A 12 -40.91 5.64 -10.44
CA THR A 12 -39.68 6.35 -10.85
C THR A 12 -38.48 5.75 -10.13
N LEU A 13 -37.68 4.93 -10.81
CA LEU A 13 -36.39 4.46 -10.30
C LEU A 13 -35.42 5.65 -10.29
N LEU A 14 -35.13 6.17 -9.10
CA LEU A 14 -34.02 7.09 -8.87
C LEU A 14 -32.71 6.29 -8.97
N ILE A 15 -32.07 6.27 -10.13
CA ILE A 15 -30.71 5.78 -10.31
C ILE A 15 -29.78 6.85 -9.73
N SER A 16 -29.34 6.66 -8.48
CA SER A 16 -28.28 7.49 -7.91
C SER A 16 -26.99 7.19 -8.67
N ALA A 17 -26.50 8.14 -9.46
CA ALA A 17 -25.19 8.06 -10.05
C ALA A 17 -24.14 7.94 -8.93
N PRO A 18 -23.14 7.04 -9.07
CA PRO A 18 -22.06 6.97 -8.10
C PRO A 18 -21.34 8.33 -8.07
N ALA A 19 -21.21 8.91 -6.88
CA ALA A 19 -20.41 10.11 -6.68
C ALA A 19 -18.96 9.76 -7.01
N TYR A 20 -18.50 10.10 -8.20
CA TYR A 20 -17.10 9.98 -8.57
C TYR A 20 -16.28 10.84 -7.60
N ALA A 21 -15.40 10.21 -6.84
CA ALA A 21 -14.41 10.93 -6.06
C ALA A 21 -13.60 11.82 -7.02
N LYS A 22 -13.34 13.07 -6.62
CA LYS A 22 -12.54 14.00 -7.43
C LYS A 22 -11.19 13.34 -7.72
N PRO A 23 -10.76 13.24 -9.00
CA PRO A 23 -9.47 12.65 -9.33
C PRO A 23 -8.35 13.36 -8.57
N LEU A 24 -7.36 12.60 -8.14
CA LEU A 24 -6.16 13.13 -7.50
C LEU A 24 -5.29 13.77 -8.59
N THR A 25 -4.95 15.05 -8.39
CA THR A 25 -4.01 15.76 -9.27
C THR A 25 -2.61 15.70 -8.67
N PHE A 26 -1.61 15.54 -9.52
CA PHE A 26 -0.19 15.48 -9.15
C PHE A 26 0.56 16.64 -9.77
N SER A 27 1.48 17.23 -8.99
CA SER A 27 2.59 18.00 -9.50
C SER A 27 3.83 17.12 -9.46
N VAL A 28 4.58 17.09 -10.56
CA VAL A 28 5.70 16.17 -10.77
C VAL A 28 6.93 16.97 -11.17
N GLU A 29 8.05 16.68 -10.52
CA GLU A 29 9.37 17.21 -10.84
C GLU A 29 10.33 16.03 -11.05
N GLN A 30 11.22 16.12 -12.04
CA GLN A 30 12.28 15.15 -12.21
C GLN A 30 13.32 15.30 -11.10
N VAL A 31 13.86 14.18 -10.64
CA VAL A 31 14.97 14.17 -9.68
C VAL A 31 16.20 13.55 -10.32
N PHE A 32 17.37 13.95 -9.83
CA PHE A 32 18.68 13.50 -10.28
C PHE A 32 19.41 12.83 -9.11
N VAL A 33 20.45 12.09 -9.40
CA VAL A 33 21.33 11.50 -8.37
C VAL A 33 22.09 12.62 -7.64
N ASP A 34 22.45 13.65 -8.37
CA ASP A 34 23.19 14.82 -7.90
C ASP A 34 22.54 16.06 -8.53
N GLU A 35 22.09 16.99 -7.70
CA GLU A 35 21.43 18.22 -8.14
C GLU A 35 22.38 19.20 -8.84
N ASP A 36 23.68 19.11 -8.54
CA ASP A 36 24.73 19.95 -9.15
C ASP A 36 25.33 19.30 -10.42
N ASN A 37 25.12 17.99 -10.60
CA ASN A 37 25.64 17.22 -11.74
C ASN A 37 24.60 16.23 -12.29
N HIS A 38 23.75 16.72 -13.16
CA HIS A 38 22.68 15.91 -13.78
C HIS A 38 23.18 14.79 -14.70
N ASP A 39 24.44 14.81 -15.11
CA ASP A 39 25.06 13.76 -15.91
C ASP A 39 25.53 12.56 -15.06
N LEU A 40 25.57 12.72 -13.73
CA LEU A 40 25.91 11.64 -12.83
C LEU A 40 24.78 10.60 -12.81
N ARG A 41 25.03 9.45 -13.42
CA ARG A 41 24.06 8.36 -13.53
C ARG A 41 24.47 7.12 -12.76
N ARG A 42 25.70 7.03 -12.27
CA ARG A 42 26.20 5.83 -11.61
C ARG A 42 26.66 6.10 -10.19
N VAL A 43 26.18 5.26 -9.25
CA VAL A 43 26.59 5.26 -7.85
C VAL A 43 27.01 3.84 -7.48
N GLY A 44 28.30 3.61 -7.32
CA GLY A 44 28.85 2.25 -7.17
C GLY A 44 28.52 1.38 -8.38
N GLU A 45 27.90 0.23 -8.12
CA GLU A 45 27.45 -0.71 -9.15
C GLU A 45 26.03 -0.40 -9.69
N LEU A 46 25.36 0.61 -9.16
CA LEU A 46 24.00 0.97 -9.55
C LEU A 46 23.99 2.06 -10.61
N GLU A 47 23.14 1.90 -11.61
CA GLU A 47 22.85 2.91 -12.61
C GLU A 47 21.46 3.52 -12.37
N PHE A 48 21.42 4.84 -12.22
CA PHE A 48 20.18 5.59 -12.10
C PHE A 48 19.51 5.74 -13.46
N ILE A 49 18.30 5.23 -13.59
CA ILE A 49 17.52 5.31 -14.83
C ILE A 49 16.70 6.61 -14.85
N SER A 50 15.83 6.78 -13.89
CA SER A 50 14.97 7.95 -13.77
C SER A 50 14.32 8.00 -12.38
N GLY A 51 13.89 9.19 -11.96
CA GLY A 51 13.13 9.39 -10.74
C GLY A 51 12.26 10.63 -10.83
N ILE A 52 11.21 10.67 -10.03
CA ILE A 52 10.32 11.82 -9.92
C ILE A 52 10.02 12.12 -8.46
N SER A 53 9.96 13.40 -8.13
CA SER A 53 9.31 13.91 -6.92
C SER A 53 7.85 14.22 -7.24
N VAL A 54 6.94 13.81 -6.36
CA VAL A 54 5.50 13.96 -6.58
C VAL A 54 4.86 14.65 -5.41
N THR A 55 4.07 15.69 -5.69
CA THR A 55 3.24 16.39 -4.70
C THR A 55 1.79 16.44 -5.14
N SER A 56 0.89 16.74 -4.20
CA SER A 56 -0.54 16.90 -4.46
C SER A 56 -1.18 17.79 -3.40
N ASP A 57 -2.16 18.61 -3.78
CA ASP A 57 -2.97 19.41 -2.85
C ASP A 57 -3.91 18.58 -1.97
N ASN A 58 -4.04 17.29 -2.24
CA ASN A 58 -4.87 16.41 -1.46
C ASN A 58 -4.20 16.06 -0.12
N LYS A 59 -4.77 16.49 1.00
CA LYS A 59 -4.22 16.27 2.36
C LYS A 59 -4.04 14.79 2.76
N ARG A 60 -4.59 13.85 2.00
CA ARG A 60 -4.37 12.40 2.22
C ARG A 60 -3.12 11.89 1.53
N PHE A 61 -2.63 12.62 0.52
CA PHE A 61 -1.41 12.28 -0.20
C PHE A 61 -0.17 12.56 0.66
N GLY A 62 0.89 11.79 0.45
CA GLY A 62 2.16 11.85 1.17
C GLY A 62 2.28 10.81 2.27
N GLY A 63 3.50 10.63 2.78
CA GLY A 63 3.86 9.56 3.71
C GLY A 63 3.64 8.18 3.06
N LEU A 64 4.13 8.00 1.82
CA LEU A 64 4.12 6.70 1.15
C LEU A 64 5.14 5.80 1.84
N SER A 65 4.67 4.67 2.36
CA SER A 65 5.50 3.71 3.10
C SER A 65 5.97 2.59 2.19
N ASP A 66 5.08 2.07 1.33
CA ASP A 66 5.43 1.00 0.41
C ASP A 66 4.55 1.05 -0.85
N LEU A 67 5.03 0.43 -1.93
CA LEU A 67 4.34 0.39 -3.21
C LEU A 67 4.57 -0.92 -3.98
N HIS A 68 3.60 -1.23 -4.82
CA HIS A 68 3.67 -2.31 -5.80
C HIS A 68 3.31 -1.75 -7.17
N VAL A 69 4.05 -2.13 -8.20
CA VAL A 69 3.78 -1.76 -9.59
C VAL A 69 3.48 -3.02 -10.40
N ASN A 70 2.33 -3.04 -11.04
CA ASN A 70 1.95 -4.10 -11.96
C ASN A 70 2.71 -3.95 -13.30
N PRO A 71 2.81 -5.03 -14.12
CA PRO A 71 3.48 -4.97 -15.43
C PRO A 71 2.88 -3.95 -16.41
N ASP A 72 1.62 -3.57 -16.24
CA ASP A 72 0.92 -2.54 -17.03
C ASP A 72 1.19 -1.10 -16.54
N GLY A 73 2.05 -0.94 -15.53
CA GLY A 73 2.38 0.35 -14.92
C GLY A 73 1.37 0.86 -13.90
N GLN A 74 0.31 0.09 -13.58
CA GLN A 74 -0.57 0.46 -12.47
C GLN A 74 0.19 0.32 -11.15
N MET A 75 0.21 1.37 -10.35
CA MET A 75 0.81 1.43 -9.04
C MET A 75 -0.28 1.37 -7.94
N ILE A 76 -0.05 0.53 -6.95
CA ILE A 76 -0.77 0.55 -5.67
C ILE A 76 0.25 0.85 -4.58
N ALA A 77 0.01 1.88 -3.80
CA ALA A 77 0.85 2.23 -2.66
C ALA A 77 0.01 2.39 -1.39
N ILE A 78 0.66 2.30 -0.24
CA ILE A 78 0.06 2.59 1.07
C ILE A 78 0.75 3.79 1.70
N THR A 79 0.06 4.44 2.63
CA THR A 79 0.59 5.57 3.37
C THR A 79 0.58 5.30 4.87
N ASP A 80 1.47 5.98 5.62
CA ASP A 80 1.53 6.05 7.08
C ASP A 80 0.19 6.48 7.74
N LYS A 81 -0.71 7.04 6.94
CA LYS A 81 -2.07 7.42 7.36
C LYS A 81 -3.09 6.30 7.10
N GLY A 82 -2.67 5.14 6.58
CA GLY A 82 -3.53 4.00 6.25
C GLY A 82 -4.46 4.28 5.07
N ASN A 83 -3.98 4.99 4.06
CA ASN A 83 -4.65 5.09 2.78
C ASN A 83 -3.98 4.14 1.79
N ARG A 84 -4.74 3.66 0.81
CA ARG A 84 -4.26 3.12 -0.43
C ARG A 84 -4.27 4.26 -1.47
N LEU A 85 -3.17 4.46 -2.12
CA LEU A 85 -3.04 5.25 -3.35
C LEU A 85 -3.03 4.29 -4.54
N ALA A 86 -3.87 4.53 -5.53
CA ALA A 86 -3.72 3.94 -6.86
C ALA A 86 -3.39 5.04 -7.85
N ALA A 87 -2.49 4.76 -8.78
CA ALA A 87 -2.15 5.66 -9.87
C ALA A 87 -1.58 4.87 -11.05
N GLN A 88 -1.52 5.50 -12.21
CA GLN A 88 -0.85 4.96 -13.39
C GLN A 88 0.49 5.66 -13.56
N LEU A 89 1.58 4.91 -13.60
CA LEU A 89 2.90 5.43 -13.96
C LEU A 89 2.92 5.83 -15.44
N VAL A 90 3.56 6.95 -15.72
CA VAL A 90 3.74 7.46 -17.09
C VAL A 90 5.23 7.42 -17.42
N PHE A 91 5.57 6.70 -18.48
CA PHE A 91 6.91 6.61 -19.01
C PHE A 91 6.99 7.33 -20.36
N ASP A 92 8.13 7.92 -20.65
CA ASP A 92 8.42 8.49 -21.97
C ASP A 92 8.79 7.39 -22.98
N ARG A 93 9.08 7.81 -24.22
CA ARG A 93 9.49 6.89 -25.30
C ARG A 93 10.83 6.18 -25.06
N HIS A 94 11.62 6.62 -24.11
CA HIS A 94 12.91 6.05 -23.72
C HIS A 94 12.82 5.15 -22.48
N GLY A 95 11.62 5.00 -21.91
CA GLY A 95 11.37 4.21 -20.69
C GLY A 95 11.68 4.96 -19.40
N SER A 96 11.92 6.26 -19.44
CA SER A 96 12.10 7.06 -18.23
C SER A 96 10.76 7.38 -17.57
N LEU A 97 10.67 7.24 -16.25
CA LEU A 97 9.50 7.63 -15.48
C LEU A 97 9.38 9.17 -15.49
N VAL A 98 8.25 9.68 -15.98
CA VAL A 98 8.01 11.11 -16.15
C VAL A 98 6.76 11.63 -15.43
N GLY A 99 5.94 10.75 -14.86
CA GLY A 99 4.74 11.20 -14.17
C GLY A 99 3.83 10.12 -13.61
N LEU A 100 2.74 10.61 -13.02
CA LEU A 100 1.61 9.82 -12.52
C LEU A 100 0.29 10.41 -13.05
N THR A 101 -0.65 9.52 -13.39
CA THR A 101 -2.01 9.89 -13.80
C THR A 101 -3.05 9.00 -13.10
N ASN A 102 -4.32 9.31 -13.29
CA ASN A 102 -5.45 8.51 -12.79
C ASN A 102 -5.39 8.23 -11.29
N GLY A 103 -4.93 9.22 -10.50
CA GLY A 103 -4.78 9.08 -9.06
C GLY A 103 -6.10 8.92 -8.31
N ASP A 104 -6.18 7.92 -7.43
CA ASP A 104 -7.23 7.74 -6.43
C ASP A 104 -6.62 7.40 -5.09
N ILE A 105 -7.13 8.02 -4.02
CA ILE A 105 -6.67 7.79 -2.65
C ILE A 105 -7.84 7.49 -1.73
N THR A 106 -7.84 6.30 -1.15
CA THR A 106 -8.94 5.77 -0.35
C THR A 106 -8.43 5.10 0.92
N LYS A 107 -9.13 5.29 2.05
CA LYS A 107 -8.82 4.66 3.33
C LYS A 107 -8.97 3.15 3.27
N LEU A 108 -7.97 2.44 3.80
CA LEU A 108 -8.08 1.01 4.11
C LEU A 108 -9.17 0.75 5.17
N GLN A 109 -9.72 -0.45 5.14
CA GLN A 109 -10.80 -0.86 6.03
C GLN A 109 -10.32 -1.84 7.11
N THR A 110 -10.88 -1.68 8.31
CA THR A 110 -10.68 -2.65 9.40
C THR A 110 -11.39 -3.96 9.09
N PRO A 111 -11.13 -5.06 9.87
CA PRO A 111 -11.87 -6.30 9.76
C PRO A 111 -13.39 -6.20 9.99
N LYS A 112 -13.87 -5.08 10.50
CA LYS A 112 -15.31 -4.79 10.67
C LYS A 112 -15.86 -3.89 9.55
N GLY A 113 -15.13 -3.71 8.44
CA GLY A 113 -15.55 -2.88 7.30
C GLY A 113 -15.55 -1.37 7.59
N LYS A 114 -14.99 -0.92 8.70
CA LYS A 114 -14.90 0.51 9.03
C LYS A 114 -13.58 1.08 8.53
N LYS A 115 -13.60 2.31 7.97
CA LYS A 115 -12.37 3.02 7.58
C LYS A 115 -11.42 3.17 8.77
N LEU A 116 -10.13 2.98 8.54
CA LEU A 116 -9.08 3.20 9.54
C LEU A 116 -9.10 4.65 10.03
N LYS A 117 -8.91 4.84 11.35
CA LYS A 117 -8.91 6.16 12.00
C LYS A 117 -7.85 6.23 13.10
N GLY A 118 -7.18 7.38 13.17
CA GLY A 118 -6.16 7.70 14.18
C GLY A 118 -4.80 7.08 13.87
N LYS A 119 -3.71 7.87 14.01
CA LYS A 119 -2.35 7.49 13.59
C LYS A 119 -1.98 6.09 14.11
N LYS A 120 -2.01 5.85 15.41
CA LYS A 120 -1.64 4.56 16.04
C LYS A 120 -2.40 3.32 15.52
N LYS A 121 -3.44 3.48 14.73
CA LYS A 121 -4.21 2.37 14.14
C LYS A 121 -4.09 2.31 12.63
N SER A 122 -3.58 3.36 12.02
CA SER A 122 -3.52 3.53 10.59
C SER A 122 -2.10 3.45 10.02
N ASP A 123 -1.09 3.45 10.85
CA ASP A 123 0.31 3.43 10.48
C ASP A 123 0.64 2.15 9.72
N ALA A 124 0.55 2.22 8.40
CA ALA A 124 0.81 1.10 7.49
C ALA A 124 2.19 1.28 6.89
N GLU A 125 3.04 0.23 6.94
CA GLU A 125 4.44 0.32 6.59
C GLU A 125 4.84 -0.59 5.44
N GLY A 126 4.39 -1.84 5.40
CA GLY A 126 4.72 -2.77 4.32
C GLY A 126 3.50 -3.24 3.54
N LEU A 127 3.66 -3.44 2.24
CA LEU A 127 2.63 -3.89 1.30
C LEU A 127 3.20 -4.98 0.40
N THR A 128 2.52 -6.13 0.29
CA THR A 128 2.87 -7.09 -0.76
C THR A 128 1.65 -7.64 -1.46
N ARG A 129 1.76 -7.80 -2.78
CA ARG A 129 0.76 -8.42 -3.64
C ARG A 129 0.95 -9.92 -3.61
N THR A 130 -0.17 -10.66 -3.48
CA THR A 130 -0.24 -12.11 -3.68
C THR A 130 -1.29 -12.44 -4.74
N LYS A 131 -1.35 -13.69 -5.18
CA LYS A 131 -2.38 -14.13 -6.14
C LYS A 131 -3.81 -13.90 -5.63
N ASP A 132 -4.03 -13.99 -4.31
CA ASP A 132 -5.36 -13.94 -3.70
C ASP A 132 -5.72 -12.57 -3.10
N GLY A 133 -4.75 -11.65 -3.00
CA GLY A 133 -4.96 -10.34 -2.37
C GLY A 133 -3.68 -9.64 -1.97
N TRP A 134 -3.76 -8.91 -0.87
CA TRP A 134 -2.70 -8.05 -0.38
C TRP A 134 -2.45 -8.29 1.10
N PHE A 135 -1.21 -8.37 1.50
CA PHE A 135 -0.83 -8.23 2.89
C PHE A 135 -0.33 -6.82 3.16
N VAL A 136 -0.71 -6.28 4.31
CA VAL A 136 -0.28 -4.97 4.79
C VAL A 136 0.20 -5.12 6.23
N SER A 137 1.41 -4.68 6.52
CA SER A 137 1.93 -4.53 7.88
C SER A 137 1.56 -3.17 8.46
N PHE A 138 1.49 -3.10 9.79
CA PHE A 138 1.15 -1.89 10.52
C PHE A 138 2.00 -1.76 11.76
N GLU A 139 2.46 -0.57 12.01
CA GLU A 139 3.21 -0.16 13.17
C GLU A 139 2.32 0.26 14.37
N HIS A 140 2.91 0.65 15.49
CA HIS A 140 2.31 0.98 16.80
C HIS A 140 1.43 -0.13 17.39
N LYS A 141 0.41 -0.55 16.68
CA LYS A 141 -0.37 -1.76 16.97
C LYS A 141 0.09 -2.84 16.01
N GLN A 142 1.25 -3.38 16.30
CA GLN A 142 1.97 -4.34 15.47
C GLN A 142 1.05 -5.47 15.00
N ARG A 143 0.83 -5.55 13.68
CA ARG A 143 -0.03 -6.56 13.05
C ARG A 143 0.19 -6.62 11.56
N ILE A 144 -0.17 -7.73 10.97
CA ILE A 144 -0.32 -7.88 9.53
C ILE A 144 -1.78 -8.24 9.24
N TRP A 145 -2.37 -7.58 8.26
CA TRP A 145 -3.71 -7.88 7.77
C TRP A 145 -3.68 -8.31 6.32
N PHE A 146 -4.62 -9.17 5.96
CA PHE A 146 -4.85 -9.59 4.59
C PHE A 146 -6.11 -8.90 4.03
N PHE A 147 -6.01 -8.40 2.81
CA PHE A 147 -7.09 -7.78 2.06
C PHE A 147 -7.32 -8.60 0.79
N PRO A 148 -8.41 -9.38 0.68
CA PRO A 148 -8.65 -10.22 -0.49
C PRO A 148 -8.94 -9.41 -1.75
N GLY A 149 -8.64 -9.98 -2.92
CA GLY A 149 -8.97 -9.39 -4.21
C GLY A 149 -7.93 -8.43 -4.77
N THR A 150 -8.34 -7.61 -5.72
CA THR A 150 -7.43 -6.80 -6.55
C THR A 150 -7.10 -5.42 -5.98
N ASP A 151 -7.94 -4.87 -5.11
CA ASP A 151 -7.75 -3.56 -4.48
C ASP A 151 -7.99 -3.64 -2.96
N PRO A 152 -6.97 -3.36 -2.12
CA PRO A 152 -7.10 -3.47 -0.66
C PRO A 152 -8.02 -2.41 -0.04
N ALA A 153 -8.38 -1.34 -0.75
CA ALA A 153 -9.21 -0.27 -0.20
C ALA A 153 -10.72 -0.54 -0.31
N VAL A 154 -11.15 -1.44 -1.19
CA VAL A 154 -12.58 -1.72 -1.43
C VAL A 154 -13.14 -2.84 -0.58
N VAL A 155 -12.29 -3.52 0.19
CA VAL A 155 -12.67 -4.69 0.99
C VAL A 155 -12.30 -4.52 2.46
N ALA A 156 -13.00 -5.22 3.34
CA ALA A 156 -12.62 -5.34 4.73
C ALA A 156 -11.39 -6.24 4.89
N ALA A 157 -10.48 -5.85 5.80
CA ALA A 157 -9.33 -6.67 6.13
C ALA A 157 -9.72 -8.00 6.79
N THR A 158 -8.89 -9.01 6.62
CA THR A 158 -8.91 -10.24 7.38
C THR A 158 -7.72 -10.25 8.34
N LYS A 159 -7.96 -10.60 9.60
CA LYS A 159 -6.89 -10.78 10.57
C LYS A 159 -6.12 -12.05 10.26
N ILE A 160 -4.80 -12.00 10.36
CA ILE A 160 -3.94 -13.18 10.39
C ILE A 160 -3.30 -13.30 11.77
N SER A 161 -2.95 -14.53 12.16
CA SER A 161 -2.20 -14.75 13.40
C SER A 161 -0.82 -14.10 13.26
N PRO A 162 -0.40 -13.21 14.16
CA PRO A 162 0.91 -12.59 14.08
C PRO A 162 2.01 -13.60 14.49
N PRO A 163 3.26 -13.36 14.08
CA PRO A 163 4.40 -14.12 14.60
C PRO A 163 4.58 -13.90 16.10
N LYS A 164 5.23 -14.87 16.78
CA LYS A 164 5.62 -14.71 18.18
C LYS A 164 6.62 -13.56 18.32
N GLY A 165 6.52 -12.79 19.40
CA GLY A 165 7.39 -11.64 19.67
C GLY A 165 6.98 -10.35 18.98
N LEU A 166 6.10 -10.38 17.98
CA LEU A 166 5.66 -9.16 17.28
C LEU A 166 5.05 -8.11 18.23
N LYS A 167 4.37 -8.55 19.28
CA LYS A 167 3.74 -7.64 20.26
C LYS A 167 4.73 -7.00 21.22
N ASP A 168 5.90 -7.57 21.32
CA ASP A 168 6.97 -7.15 22.24
C ASP A 168 7.91 -6.13 21.56
N MET A 169 7.69 -5.86 20.28
CA MET A 169 8.43 -4.85 19.53
C MET A 169 8.12 -3.43 20.02
N PRO A 170 9.10 -2.52 19.91
CA PRO A 170 8.86 -1.09 20.15
C PRO A 170 7.68 -0.56 19.34
N ALA A 171 7.05 0.50 19.82
CA ALA A 171 5.91 1.10 19.14
C ALA A 171 6.30 1.68 17.76
N ASN A 172 7.51 2.27 17.68
CA ASN A 172 8.19 2.67 16.45
C ASN A 172 9.32 1.65 16.24
N GLY A 173 9.39 0.99 15.15
CA GLY A 173 10.33 -0.11 14.88
C GLY A 173 9.59 -1.33 14.39
N GLY A 174 8.54 -1.07 13.60
CA GLY A 174 7.60 -2.04 13.12
C GLY A 174 8.15 -2.99 12.06
N LEU A 175 7.24 -3.61 11.35
CA LEU A 175 7.54 -4.45 10.19
C LEU A 175 7.67 -3.56 8.97
N GLU A 176 8.89 -3.12 8.67
CA GLU A 176 9.20 -2.18 7.58
C GLU A 176 9.24 -2.86 6.20
N SER A 177 9.54 -4.14 6.17
CA SER A 177 9.58 -4.90 4.93
C SER A 177 8.55 -6.01 4.96
N LEU A 178 7.84 -6.20 3.85
CA LEU A 178 6.89 -7.29 3.70
C LEU A 178 6.89 -7.75 2.24
N VAL A 179 7.26 -9.01 1.99
CA VAL A 179 7.32 -9.53 0.63
C VAL A 179 6.80 -10.97 0.54
N GLU A 180 6.05 -11.28 -0.53
CA GLU A 180 5.76 -12.66 -0.91
C GLU A 180 6.92 -13.19 -1.75
N LEU A 181 7.50 -14.28 -1.30
CA LEU A 181 8.53 -15.00 -2.05
C LEU A 181 7.91 -15.79 -3.21
N VAL A 182 8.74 -16.17 -4.18
CA VAL A 182 8.31 -16.91 -5.39
C VAL A 182 7.57 -18.23 -5.04
N ASP A 183 7.89 -18.83 -3.90
CA ASP A 183 7.24 -20.05 -3.40
C ASP A 183 5.98 -19.80 -2.57
N GLY A 184 5.50 -18.56 -2.48
CA GLY A 184 4.29 -18.15 -1.77
C GLY A 184 4.45 -17.96 -0.26
N ARG A 185 5.68 -18.06 0.28
CA ARG A 185 5.97 -17.71 1.66
C ARG A 185 6.03 -16.20 1.83
N LEU A 186 5.62 -15.70 3.01
CA LEU A 186 5.78 -14.29 3.37
C LEU A 186 7.03 -14.11 4.19
N LEU A 187 7.85 -13.14 3.80
CA LEU A 187 9.05 -12.70 4.52
C LEU A 187 8.84 -11.28 5.02
N THR A 188 9.24 -11.02 6.27
CA THR A 188 9.20 -9.68 6.87
C THR A 188 10.34 -9.51 7.85
N PHE A 189 10.87 -8.29 7.97
CA PHE A 189 11.87 -7.92 8.95
C PHE A 189 11.38 -6.76 9.80
N SER A 190 11.90 -6.69 11.02
CA SER A 190 11.73 -5.53 11.89
C SER A 190 12.77 -4.46 11.55
N GLU A 191 12.41 -3.21 11.73
CA GLU A 191 13.34 -2.09 11.68
C GLU A 191 14.31 -2.17 12.85
N ASP A 192 13.77 -2.35 14.05
CA ASP A 192 14.52 -2.18 15.29
C ASP A 192 14.21 -3.31 16.28
N LEU A 193 14.86 -4.45 16.11
CA LEU A 193 14.81 -5.52 17.08
C LEU A 193 16.22 -5.86 17.54
N GLU A 194 16.64 -5.16 18.59
CA GLU A 194 17.94 -5.32 19.26
C GLU A 194 18.00 -6.56 20.14
N ASN A 195 17.63 -7.73 19.64
CA ASN A 195 17.89 -8.97 20.40
C ASN A 195 19.36 -9.42 20.34
N ALA A 196 20.13 -8.87 19.39
CA ALA A 196 21.58 -8.98 19.30
C ALA A 196 22.14 -7.82 18.47
N PRO A 197 23.22 -7.16 18.90
CA PRO A 197 23.77 -5.97 18.21
C PRO A 197 24.19 -6.17 16.76
N SER A 198 24.29 -7.42 16.30
CA SER A 198 24.77 -7.79 14.96
C SER A 198 23.70 -8.45 14.08
N GLN A 199 22.42 -8.49 14.51
CA GLN A 199 21.38 -9.19 13.76
C GLN A 199 20.08 -8.42 13.74
N THR A 200 19.42 -8.44 12.59
CA THR A 200 18.02 -8.00 12.45
C THR A 200 17.12 -9.22 12.50
N GLN A 201 16.13 -9.20 13.36
CA GLN A 201 15.11 -10.26 13.42
C GLN A 201 14.09 -10.07 12.34
N GLY A 202 13.71 -11.18 11.72
CA GLY A 202 12.59 -11.28 10.80
C GLY A 202 11.76 -12.52 11.03
N TRP A 203 10.75 -12.70 10.23
CA TRP A 203 9.85 -13.85 10.27
C TRP A 203 9.54 -14.33 8.86
N LEU A 204 9.53 -15.64 8.74
CA LEU A 204 9.12 -16.34 7.53
C LEU A 204 7.81 -17.07 7.81
N ARG A 205 6.77 -16.81 6.99
CA ARG A 205 5.48 -17.45 7.11
C ARG A 205 5.29 -18.49 6.03
N THR A 206 5.05 -19.75 6.45
CA THR A 206 4.67 -20.88 5.58
C THR A 206 3.24 -21.31 5.93
N GLY A 207 2.31 -21.13 5.02
CA GLY A 207 0.90 -21.36 5.29
C GLY A 207 0.36 -20.47 6.42
N LYS A 208 0.11 -21.04 7.62
CA LYS A 208 -0.32 -20.29 8.82
C LYS A 208 0.77 -20.19 9.90
N ALA A 209 1.87 -20.90 9.74
CA ALA A 209 2.97 -20.94 10.70
C ALA A 209 3.99 -19.85 10.44
N TRP A 210 4.61 -19.33 11.51
CA TRP A 210 5.69 -18.37 11.47
C TRP A 210 6.94 -18.97 12.10
N GLU A 211 8.06 -18.74 11.45
CA GLU A 211 9.40 -19.10 11.94
C GLU A 211 10.24 -17.83 12.10
N ASN A 212 11.04 -17.76 13.15
CA ASN A 212 12.00 -16.67 13.32
C ASN A 212 13.17 -16.89 12.38
N ILE A 213 13.61 -15.81 11.75
CA ILE A 213 14.85 -15.76 10.96
C ILE A 213 15.68 -14.57 11.40
N TYR A 214 16.97 -14.62 11.12
CA TYR A 214 17.90 -13.59 11.51
C TYR A 214 18.79 -13.22 10.33
N LEU A 215 18.92 -11.93 10.07
CA LEU A 215 19.82 -11.37 9.07
C LEU A 215 21.03 -10.78 9.80
N SER A 216 22.22 -11.24 9.48
CA SER A 216 23.46 -10.68 10.01
C SER A 216 23.69 -9.27 9.44
N ARG A 217 24.06 -8.35 10.31
CA ARG A 217 24.52 -7.01 9.92
C ARG A 217 26.05 -7.08 9.76
N SER A 218 26.54 -6.64 8.61
CA SER A 218 28.00 -6.47 8.35
C SER A 218 28.50 -5.17 8.94
#